data_af29bd344c413aa1893f20a3ea24f5f2
#
_entry.id   af29bd344c413aa1893f20a3ea24f5f2
#
_cell.length_a   1.000
_cell.length_b   1.000
_cell.length_c   1.000
_cell.angle_alpha   90.00
_cell.angle_beta   90.00
_cell.angle_gamma   90.00
#
_symmetry.space_group_name_H-M   'P 1'
#
loop_
_entity.id
_entity.type
_entity.pdbx_description
1 polymer ?
#
loop_
_entity_poly.entity_id
_entity_poly.type
_entity_poly.pdbx_seq_one_letter_code
_entity_poly.pdbx_strand_id
1 'polypeptide(L)'
;LPGATLAEELDLLDKLTDEQFVDAALEFTCALPYAAPGRDMLSDPELQRRALELAAARGPQQVRFSKRLLDDPPQIRAWLRQFLEDCDEAFFAETWSRLRHQLAADARHKTDLLRHKGLAEAVASVSPAVTLDETGRTITVDKLGQGQTATGEGGLLLVPTSLGWPHLMVLHRYGWQPVLHYPVGSPELAAPFSLEQLTLRMTALSHPVRMRICRSLARSAFTTGELAQVNGMTAPEISRHLGVLKKAGLITTRRRGRYVLHQLDVSVVARLGSDFLEGILR
;
A
#
# COMPACT_ATOMS: atom_id res chain seq x y z
N LEU A 1 16.33 8.34 1.26
CA LEU A 1 17.61 8.40 2.00
C LEU A 1 17.30 8.42 3.49
N PRO A 2 18.06 7.74 4.36
CA PRO A 2 17.83 7.82 5.80
C PRO A 2 18.11 9.25 6.26
N GLY A 3 17.07 9.99 6.64
CA GLY A 3 17.18 11.36 7.12
C GLY A 3 16.43 12.41 6.32
N ALA A 4 15.95 12.11 5.12
CA ALA A 4 15.11 13.04 4.38
C ALA A 4 13.76 13.24 5.10
N THR A 5 13.33 14.48 5.19
CA THR A 5 12.00 14.84 5.65
C THR A 5 11.00 14.73 4.48
N LEU A 6 9.70 14.66 4.77
CA LEU A 6 8.71 14.70 3.71
C LEU A 6 8.84 15.97 2.86
N ALA A 7 9.12 17.12 3.48
CA ALA A 7 9.31 18.38 2.77
C ALA A 7 10.44 18.30 1.74
N GLU A 8 11.59 17.71 2.09
CA GLU A 8 12.71 17.51 1.17
C GLU A 8 12.37 16.58 0.01
N GLU A 9 11.55 15.54 0.25
CA GLU A 9 11.07 14.63 -0.80
C GLU A 9 10.02 15.32 -1.69
N LEU A 10 9.16 16.17 -1.14
CA LEU A 10 8.19 16.93 -1.91
C LEU A 10 8.85 18.00 -2.80
N ASP A 11 10.03 18.51 -2.42
CA ASP A 11 10.82 19.39 -3.29
C ASP A 11 11.29 18.68 -4.57
N LEU A 12 11.37 17.34 -4.57
CA LEU A 12 11.62 16.57 -5.80
C LEU A 12 10.40 16.54 -6.72
N LEU A 13 9.19 16.55 -6.15
CA LEU A 13 7.96 16.65 -6.94
C LEU A 13 7.90 17.97 -7.72
N ASP A 14 8.37 19.05 -7.11
CA ASP A 14 8.40 20.37 -7.76
C ASP A 14 9.47 20.50 -8.86
N LYS A 15 10.48 19.60 -8.86
CA LYS A 15 11.51 19.55 -9.91
C LYS A 15 11.07 18.79 -11.18
N LEU A 16 9.96 18.05 -11.11
CA LEU A 16 9.43 17.37 -12.28
C LEU A 16 8.93 18.41 -13.30
N THR A 17 9.17 18.18 -14.57
CA THR A 17 8.48 18.93 -15.62
C THR A 17 6.98 18.59 -15.60
N ASP A 18 6.14 19.44 -16.20
CA ASP A 18 4.70 19.17 -16.28
C ASP A 18 4.41 17.88 -17.03
N GLU A 19 5.15 17.61 -18.11
CA GLU A 19 5.10 16.33 -18.83
C GLU A 19 5.39 15.14 -17.92
N GLN A 20 6.50 15.18 -17.19
CA GLN A 20 6.89 14.10 -16.29
C GLN A 20 5.84 13.86 -15.19
N PHE A 21 5.30 14.95 -14.66
CA PHE A 21 4.28 14.89 -13.63
C PHE A 21 2.95 14.31 -14.16
N VAL A 22 2.46 14.82 -15.28
CA VAL A 22 1.21 14.34 -15.92
C VAL A 22 1.33 12.89 -16.30
N ASP A 23 2.43 12.53 -16.92
CA ASP A 23 2.75 11.17 -17.33
C ASP A 23 2.71 10.21 -16.14
N ALA A 24 3.36 10.57 -15.00
CA ALA A 24 3.34 9.78 -13.78
C ALA A 24 1.93 9.65 -13.21
N ALA A 25 1.18 10.74 -13.14
CA ALA A 25 -0.15 10.77 -12.56
C ALA A 25 -1.18 9.99 -13.39
N LEU A 26 -1.09 10.01 -14.72
CA LEU A 26 -2.00 9.27 -15.61
C LEU A 26 -1.78 7.75 -15.55
N GLU A 27 -0.56 7.29 -15.32
CA GLU A 27 -0.32 5.87 -15.08
C GLU A 27 -1.15 5.33 -13.91
N PHE A 28 -1.14 6.04 -12.79
CA PHE A 28 -1.91 5.63 -11.60
C PHE A 28 -3.42 5.82 -11.78
N THR A 29 -3.84 6.84 -12.50
CA THR A 29 -5.27 7.19 -12.60
C THR A 29 -6.01 6.43 -13.68
N CYS A 30 -5.37 6.11 -14.80
CA CYS A 30 -6.02 5.42 -15.92
C CYS A 30 -5.26 4.22 -16.49
N ALA A 31 -4.15 3.83 -15.87
CA ALA A 31 -3.27 2.74 -16.34
C ALA A 31 -2.90 2.89 -17.82
N LEU A 32 -2.62 4.13 -18.21
CA LEU A 32 -2.17 4.40 -19.57
C LEU A 32 -0.82 3.71 -19.77
N PRO A 33 -0.69 2.83 -20.78
CA PRO A 33 0.62 2.31 -21.15
C PRO A 33 1.51 3.48 -21.54
N TYR A 34 2.78 3.41 -21.16
CA TYR A 34 3.74 4.48 -21.43
C TYR A 34 3.67 5.01 -22.85
N ALA A 35 3.72 6.32 -22.98
CA ALA A 35 3.98 6.93 -24.28
C ALA A 35 5.32 6.41 -24.82
N ALA A 36 5.35 6.07 -26.10
CA ALA A 36 6.59 5.73 -26.76
C ALA A 36 7.60 6.89 -26.61
N PRO A 37 8.93 6.60 -26.57
CA PRO A 37 9.92 7.65 -26.48
C PRO A 37 9.68 8.77 -27.52
N GLY A 38 9.70 10.03 -27.07
CA GLY A 38 9.50 11.19 -27.93
C GLY A 38 8.04 11.60 -28.16
N ARG A 39 7.07 10.98 -27.54
CA ARG A 39 5.68 11.46 -27.50
C ARG A 39 5.40 12.13 -26.15
N ASP A 40 4.94 13.37 -26.21
CA ASP A 40 4.57 14.19 -25.07
C ASP A 40 3.06 14.18 -24.85
N MET A 41 2.63 13.82 -23.65
CA MET A 41 1.22 13.75 -23.26
C MET A 41 0.52 15.11 -23.39
N LEU A 42 1.20 16.19 -23.06
CA LEU A 42 0.60 17.53 -23.09
C LEU A 42 0.42 18.10 -24.49
N SER A 43 1.27 17.68 -25.42
CA SER A 43 1.23 18.16 -26.81
C SER A 43 0.56 17.20 -27.81
N ASP A 44 0.25 15.94 -27.40
CA ASP A 44 -0.32 14.92 -28.28
C ASP A 44 -1.83 14.70 -28.01
N PRO A 45 -2.74 15.25 -28.86
CA PRO A 45 -4.19 15.11 -28.67
C PRO A 45 -4.69 13.66 -28.69
N GLU A 46 -4.00 12.77 -29.41
CA GLU A 46 -4.38 11.36 -29.49
C GLU A 46 -4.09 10.63 -28.17
N LEU A 47 -2.95 10.92 -27.54
CA LEU A 47 -2.62 10.41 -26.21
C LEU A 47 -3.61 10.93 -25.16
N GLN A 48 -3.94 12.21 -25.20
CA GLN A 48 -4.94 12.82 -24.30
C GLN A 48 -6.31 12.15 -24.46
N ARG A 49 -6.76 11.96 -25.69
CA ARG A 49 -8.02 11.25 -25.97
C ARG A 49 -8.00 9.83 -25.40
N ARG A 50 -6.92 9.11 -25.63
CA ARG A 50 -6.74 7.74 -25.09
C ARG A 50 -6.75 7.70 -23.57
N ALA A 51 -6.06 8.63 -22.91
CA ALA A 51 -6.07 8.75 -21.46
C ALA A 51 -7.48 8.99 -20.92
N LEU A 52 -8.26 9.86 -21.53
CA LEU A 52 -9.64 10.15 -21.14
C LEU A 52 -10.59 8.97 -21.37
N GLU A 53 -10.41 8.19 -22.44
CA GLU A 53 -11.16 6.96 -22.68
C GLU A 53 -10.90 5.91 -21.59
N LEU A 54 -9.63 5.71 -21.24
CA LEU A 54 -9.26 4.79 -20.14
C LEU A 54 -9.75 5.28 -18.77
N ALA A 55 -9.73 6.59 -18.55
CA ALA A 55 -10.31 7.19 -17.36
C ALA A 55 -11.83 6.98 -17.31
N ALA A 56 -12.52 7.10 -18.44
CA ALA A 56 -13.96 6.88 -18.54
C ALA A 56 -14.37 5.44 -18.22
N ALA A 57 -13.55 4.46 -18.60
CA ALA A 57 -13.76 3.06 -18.24
C ALA A 57 -13.67 2.81 -16.72
N ARG A 58 -13.00 3.68 -15.96
CA ARG A 58 -12.87 3.62 -14.50
C ARG A 58 -13.93 4.41 -13.75
N GLY A 59 -14.49 5.45 -14.37
CA GLY A 59 -15.60 6.21 -13.83
C GLY A 59 -15.49 7.73 -14.01
N PRO A 60 -16.57 8.46 -13.66
CA PRO A 60 -16.66 9.89 -13.92
C PRO A 60 -15.69 10.75 -13.07
N GLN A 61 -15.28 10.26 -11.91
CA GLN A 61 -14.30 10.97 -11.05
C GLN A 61 -12.92 10.96 -11.71
N GLN A 62 -12.51 9.83 -12.27
CA GLN A 62 -11.25 9.67 -12.98
C GLN A 62 -11.19 10.57 -14.22
N VAL A 63 -12.30 10.66 -14.96
CA VAL A 63 -12.39 11.59 -16.10
C VAL A 63 -12.21 13.05 -15.67
N ARG A 64 -12.90 13.47 -14.60
CA ARG A 64 -12.78 14.85 -14.09
C ARG A 64 -11.36 15.16 -13.64
N PHE A 65 -10.75 14.23 -12.91
CA PHE A 65 -9.38 14.39 -12.45
C PHE A 65 -8.39 14.46 -13.63
N SER A 66 -8.48 13.52 -14.58
CA SER A 66 -7.58 13.48 -15.74
C SER A 66 -7.71 14.73 -16.62
N LYS A 67 -8.93 15.27 -16.80
CA LYS A 67 -9.12 16.55 -17.50
C LYS A 67 -8.41 17.69 -16.79
N ARG A 68 -8.65 17.86 -15.48
CA ARG A 68 -8.00 18.92 -14.70
C ARG A 68 -6.47 18.80 -14.70
N LEU A 69 -5.97 17.55 -14.64
CA LEU A 69 -4.53 17.28 -14.71
C LEU A 69 -3.92 17.70 -16.05
N LEU A 70 -4.63 17.48 -17.16
CA LEU A 70 -4.19 17.89 -18.50
C LEU A 70 -4.33 19.40 -18.71
N ASP A 71 -5.38 20.01 -18.15
CA ASP A 71 -5.66 21.44 -18.33
C ASP A 71 -4.72 22.33 -17.49
N ASP A 72 -4.39 21.93 -16.28
CA ASP A 72 -3.56 22.72 -15.35
C ASP A 72 -2.69 21.81 -14.45
N PRO A 73 -1.61 21.21 -14.98
CA PRO A 73 -0.69 20.37 -14.23
C PRO A 73 -0.09 21.04 -12.99
N PRO A 74 0.34 22.33 -13.04
CA PRO A 74 0.89 23.02 -11.88
C PRO A 74 -0.10 23.10 -10.69
N GLN A 75 -1.38 23.37 -10.97
CA GLN A 75 -2.40 23.43 -9.94
C GLN A 75 -2.60 22.07 -9.26
N ILE A 76 -2.62 20.98 -10.04
CA ILE A 76 -2.77 19.63 -9.50
C ILE A 76 -1.54 19.23 -8.71
N ARG A 77 -0.34 19.61 -9.15
CA ARG A 77 0.91 19.37 -8.40
C ARG A 77 0.90 20.08 -7.05
N ALA A 78 0.53 21.37 -7.03
CA ALA A 78 0.42 22.15 -5.81
C ALA A 78 -0.62 21.56 -4.85
N TRP A 79 -1.78 21.15 -5.38
CA TRP A 79 -2.81 20.46 -4.59
C TRP A 79 -2.31 19.14 -4.02
N LEU A 80 -1.61 18.32 -4.81
CA LEU A 80 -1.05 17.05 -4.34
C LEU A 80 -0.01 17.28 -3.24
N ARG A 81 0.88 18.26 -3.41
CA ARG A 81 1.86 18.64 -2.39
C ARG A 81 1.15 19.00 -1.07
N GLN A 82 0.20 19.92 -1.10
CA GLN A 82 -0.55 20.32 0.08
C GLN A 82 -1.28 19.15 0.74
N PHE A 83 -1.91 18.30 -0.07
CA PHE A 83 -2.59 17.11 0.45
C PHE A 83 -1.63 16.16 1.19
N LEU A 84 -0.43 15.96 0.68
CA LEU A 84 0.58 15.11 1.32
C LEU A 84 1.12 15.74 2.61
N GLU A 85 1.32 17.05 2.64
CA GLU A 85 1.70 17.82 3.84
C GLU A 85 0.61 17.72 4.92
N ASP A 86 -0.66 17.89 4.56
CA ASP A 86 -1.81 17.73 5.46
C ASP A 86 -1.90 16.30 6.02
N CYS A 87 -1.64 15.29 5.20
CA CYS A 87 -1.60 13.89 5.64
C CYS A 87 -0.46 13.63 6.62
N ASP A 88 0.71 14.22 6.38
CA ASP A 88 1.86 14.08 7.29
C ASP A 88 1.55 14.67 8.65
N GLU A 89 1.03 15.88 8.69
CA GLU A 89 0.63 16.57 9.92
C GLU A 89 -0.49 15.80 10.67
N ALA A 90 -1.49 15.32 9.94
CA ALA A 90 -2.65 14.68 10.54
C ALA A 90 -2.36 13.30 11.16
N PHE A 91 -1.51 12.47 10.53
CA PHE A 91 -1.32 11.08 10.99
C PHE A 91 -0.01 10.40 10.54
N PHE A 92 0.60 10.83 9.43
CA PHE A 92 1.69 10.07 8.83
C PHE A 92 3.01 10.23 9.58
N ALA A 93 3.31 11.43 10.09
CA ALA A 93 4.54 11.70 10.85
C ALA A 93 4.69 10.76 12.05
N GLU A 94 3.61 10.52 12.81
CA GLU A 94 3.61 9.55 13.92
C GLU A 94 3.83 8.12 13.43
N THR A 95 3.16 7.74 12.35
CA THR A 95 3.31 6.41 11.72
C THR A 95 4.74 6.21 11.22
N TRP A 96 5.27 7.21 10.51
CA TRP A 96 6.64 7.19 9.99
C TRP A 96 7.69 7.07 11.10
N SER A 97 7.53 7.79 12.21
CA SER A 97 8.44 7.71 13.34
C SER A 97 8.60 6.29 13.89
N ARG A 98 7.55 5.49 13.83
CA ARG A 98 7.55 4.08 14.26
C ARG A 98 8.13 3.13 13.21
N LEU A 99 7.85 3.37 11.93
CA LEU A 99 8.21 2.45 10.85
C LEU A 99 9.64 2.66 10.31
N ARG A 100 10.12 3.91 10.28
CA ARG A 100 11.40 4.27 9.63
C ARG A 100 12.59 3.45 10.10
N HIS A 101 12.65 3.11 11.39
CA HIS A 101 13.77 2.36 11.94
C HIS A 101 13.81 0.92 11.43
N GLN A 102 12.66 0.28 11.32
CA GLN A 102 12.52 -1.07 10.78
C GLN A 102 12.85 -1.09 9.29
N LEU A 103 12.28 -0.17 8.52
CA LEU A 103 12.55 -0.05 7.08
C LEU A 103 14.03 0.21 6.80
N ALA A 104 14.65 1.11 7.55
CA ALA A 104 16.07 1.40 7.42
C ALA A 104 16.97 0.22 7.86
N ALA A 105 16.54 -0.56 8.86
CA ALA A 105 17.28 -1.76 9.27
C ALA A 105 17.22 -2.84 8.19
N ASP A 106 16.05 -3.05 7.56
CA ASP A 106 15.88 -3.99 6.46
C ASP A 106 16.70 -3.57 5.22
N ALA A 107 16.66 -2.29 4.84
CA ALA A 107 17.45 -1.76 3.73
C ALA A 107 18.96 -1.95 3.96
N ARG A 108 19.45 -1.72 5.18
CA ARG A 108 20.85 -1.99 5.54
C ARG A 108 21.17 -3.47 5.44
N HIS A 109 20.33 -4.34 5.99
CA HIS A 109 20.52 -5.78 5.92
C HIS A 109 20.65 -6.29 4.47
N LYS A 110 19.76 -5.82 3.56
CA LYS A 110 19.82 -6.19 2.14
C LYS A 110 21.06 -5.61 1.43
N THR A 111 21.47 -4.41 1.81
CA THR A 111 22.73 -3.82 1.33
C THR A 111 23.93 -4.64 1.78
N ASP A 112 23.93 -5.14 3.01
CA ASP A 112 24.99 -5.99 3.54
C ASP A 112 24.99 -7.38 2.87
N LEU A 113 23.81 -7.96 2.62
CA LEU A 113 23.70 -9.19 1.82
C LEU A 113 24.28 -8.99 0.42
N LEU A 114 23.94 -7.91 -0.26
CA LEU A 114 24.47 -7.60 -1.59
C LEU A 114 26.00 -7.48 -1.58
N ARG A 115 26.56 -6.81 -0.59
CA ARG A 115 28.01 -6.59 -0.47
C ARG A 115 28.79 -7.84 -0.11
N HIS A 116 28.27 -8.68 0.77
CA HIS A 116 29.02 -9.80 1.35
C HIS A 116 28.65 -11.16 0.77
N LYS A 117 27.42 -11.32 0.24
CA LYS A 117 26.92 -12.60 -0.30
C LYS A 117 26.51 -12.52 -1.79
N GLY A 118 26.48 -11.31 -2.34
CA GLY A 118 26.19 -11.09 -3.76
C GLY A 118 24.72 -10.89 -4.08
N LEU A 119 24.46 -10.68 -5.37
CA LEU A 119 23.15 -10.27 -5.89
C LEU A 119 22.07 -11.36 -5.67
N ALA A 120 22.42 -12.62 -5.84
CA ALA A 120 21.47 -13.73 -5.71
C ALA A 120 20.84 -13.77 -4.30
N GLU A 121 21.66 -13.70 -3.26
CA GLU A 121 21.19 -13.70 -1.87
C GLU A 121 20.37 -12.43 -1.54
N ALA A 122 20.81 -11.28 -2.04
CA ALA A 122 20.09 -10.03 -1.83
C ALA A 122 18.69 -10.07 -2.47
N VAL A 123 18.58 -10.56 -3.71
CA VAL A 123 17.31 -10.72 -4.44
C VAL A 123 16.42 -11.75 -3.77
N ALA A 124 16.95 -12.92 -3.42
CA ALA A 124 16.19 -13.98 -2.74
C ALA A 124 15.61 -13.50 -1.38
N SER A 125 16.30 -12.59 -0.71
CA SER A 125 15.85 -12.03 0.57
C SER A 125 14.67 -11.05 0.45
N VAL A 126 14.32 -10.59 -0.76
CA VAL A 126 13.25 -9.61 -0.99
C VAL A 126 11.88 -10.26 -0.83
N SER A 127 11.66 -11.36 -1.57
CA SER A 127 10.41 -12.13 -1.54
C SER A 127 10.62 -13.45 -2.30
N PRO A 128 9.91 -14.54 -1.94
CA PRO A 128 9.87 -15.76 -2.74
C PRO A 128 9.39 -15.56 -4.20
N ALA A 129 8.61 -14.49 -4.44
CA ALA A 129 8.12 -14.11 -5.76
C ALA A 129 9.15 -13.35 -6.61
N VAL A 130 10.36 -13.12 -6.09
CA VAL A 130 11.44 -12.42 -6.80
C VAL A 130 12.60 -13.38 -6.99
N THR A 131 12.96 -13.65 -8.23
CA THR A 131 14.01 -14.59 -8.58
C THR A 131 15.04 -13.96 -9.50
N LEU A 132 16.29 -14.41 -9.38
CA LEU A 132 17.38 -14.05 -10.29
C LEU A 132 17.66 -15.26 -11.19
N ASP A 133 17.83 -15.04 -12.49
CA ASP A 133 18.20 -16.10 -13.42
C ASP A 133 19.63 -16.61 -13.16
N GLU A 134 19.95 -17.78 -13.73
CA GLU A 134 21.27 -18.43 -13.57
C GLU A 134 22.43 -17.56 -14.12
N THR A 135 22.15 -16.68 -15.05
CA THR A 135 23.16 -15.78 -15.63
C THR A 135 23.42 -14.55 -14.77
N GLY A 136 22.58 -14.30 -13.74
CA GLY A 136 22.66 -13.12 -12.88
C GLY A 136 22.27 -11.82 -13.58
N ARG A 137 21.56 -11.88 -14.72
CA ARG A 137 21.22 -10.74 -15.56
C ARG A 137 19.76 -10.34 -15.55
N THR A 138 18.85 -11.28 -15.19
CA THR A 138 17.42 -11.05 -15.24
C THR A 138 16.80 -11.28 -13.88
N ILE A 139 16.16 -10.25 -13.34
CA ILE A 139 15.32 -10.38 -12.13
C ILE A 139 13.89 -10.54 -12.60
N THR A 140 13.26 -11.66 -12.22
CA THR A 140 11.86 -11.95 -12.50
C THR A 140 11.05 -11.71 -11.23
N VAL A 141 9.95 -10.97 -11.38
CA VAL A 141 8.96 -10.73 -10.32
C VAL A 141 7.66 -11.39 -10.72
N ASP A 142 7.22 -12.39 -9.96
CA ASP A 142 5.96 -13.09 -10.23
C ASP A 142 4.76 -12.17 -9.97
N LYS A 143 4.06 -11.81 -11.06
CA LYS A 143 2.94 -10.87 -11.09
C LYS A 143 1.93 -11.28 -12.16
N LEU A 144 0.67 -10.88 -11.95
CA LEU A 144 -0.40 -11.11 -12.94
C LEU A 144 -0.17 -10.31 -14.25
N GLY A 145 0.44 -9.13 -14.15
CA GLY A 145 0.79 -8.31 -15.31
C GLY A 145 2.11 -8.76 -15.92
N GLN A 146 2.22 -8.68 -17.25
CA GLN A 146 3.46 -8.94 -17.97
C GLN A 146 4.12 -7.61 -18.38
N GLY A 147 5.41 -7.51 -18.20
CA GLY A 147 6.20 -6.35 -18.61
C GLY A 147 7.69 -6.68 -18.48
N GLN A 148 8.51 -6.00 -19.28
CA GLN A 148 9.95 -6.11 -19.23
C GLN A 148 10.58 -4.73 -19.34
N THR A 149 11.61 -4.48 -18.55
CA THR A 149 12.36 -3.22 -18.60
C THR A 149 13.85 -3.49 -18.38
N ALA A 150 14.68 -2.69 -19.01
CA ALA A 150 16.11 -2.68 -18.74
C ALA A 150 16.41 -1.80 -17.52
N THR A 151 17.34 -2.24 -16.67
CA THR A 151 17.72 -1.47 -15.48
C THR A 151 18.69 -0.34 -15.78
N GLY A 152 19.32 -0.35 -16.96
CA GLY A 152 20.35 0.64 -17.31
C GLY A 152 21.54 0.65 -16.34
N GLU A 153 22.30 1.74 -16.34
CA GLU A 153 23.44 1.93 -15.43
C GLU A 153 22.99 2.17 -13.98
N GLY A 154 21.79 2.70 -13.76
CA GLY A 154 21.23 2.97 -12.44
C GLY A 154 20.83 1.71 -11.66
N GLY A 155 20.70 0.56 -12.35
CA GLY A 155 20.27 -0.69 -11.75
C GLY A 155 18.78 -0.68 -11.33
N LEU A 156 18.42 -1.57 -10.41
CA LEU A 156 17.10 -1.69 -9.80
C LEU A 156 17.10 -1.09 -8.40
N LEU A 157 16.20 -0.16 -8.12
CA LEU A 157 16.01 0.39 -6.79
C LEU A 157 15.05 -0.48 -5.97
N LEU A 158 15.52 -0.98 -4.84
CA LEU A 158 14.70 -1.74 -3.87
C LEU A 158 14.19 -0.80 -2.78
N VAL A 159 12.87 -0.69 -2.63
CA VAL A 159 12.23 0.18 -1.65
C VAL A 159 11.41 -0.65 -0.65
N PRO A 160 11.86 -0.72 0.62
CA PRO A 160 11.12 -1.42 1.67
C PRO A 160 9.84 -0.66 2.02
N THR A 161 8.73 -1.38 2.20
CA THR A 161 7.46 -0.80 2.63
C THR A 161 6.77 -1.67 3.68
N SER A 162 6.17 -1.07 4.69
CA SER A 162 5.34 -1.77 5.67
C SER A 162 3.84 -1.67 5.34
N LEU A 163 3.44 -0.72 4.50
CA LEU A 163 2.04 -0.44 4.19
C LEU A 163 1.53 -1.20 2.95
N GLY A 164 2.43 -1.79 2.17
CA GLY A 164 2.10 -2.52 0.93
C GLY A 164 1.95 -4.03 1.11
N TRP A 165 2.08 -4.55 2.33
CA TRP A 165 2.01 -6.00 2.57
C TRP A 165 0.71 -6.64 2.05
N PRO A 166 0.75 -7.82 1.43
CA PRO A 166 1.91 -8.63 1.05
C PRO A 166 2.44 -8.31 -0.36
N HIS A 167 2.01 -7.20 -0.94
CA HIS A 167 2.18 -6.92 -2.35
C HIS A 167 3.58 -6.40 -2.69
N LEU A 168 4.15 -6.98 -3.75
CA LEU A 168 5.23 -6.36 -4.48
C LEU A 168 4.65 -5.33 -5.46
N MET A 169 5.28 -4.18 -5.61
CA MET A 169 4.90 -3.20 -6.63
C MET A 169 6.11 -2.86 -7.49
N VAL A 170 6.01 -3.13 -8.78
CA VAL A 170 7.06 -2.82 -9.75
C VAL A 170 6.65 -1.53 -10.46
N LEU A 171 7.47 -0.52 -10.34
CA LEU A 171 7.34 0.73 -11.09
C LEU A 171 8.49 0.78 -12.09
N HIS A 172 8.14 0.85 -13.36
CA HIS A 172 9.12 0.96 -14.42
C HIS A 172 8.60 1.90 -15.50
N ARG A 173 9.44 2.81 -15.94
CA ARG A 173 9.15 3.78 -17.00
C ARG A 173 10.35 3.91 -17.90
N TYR A 174 10.09 4.22 -19.17
CA TYR A 174 11.16 4.57 -20.08
C TYR A 174 11.92 5.80 -19.58
N GLY A 175 13.25 5.69 -19.53
CA GLY A 175 14.11 6.76 -19.02
C GLY A 175 14.16 6.94 -17.50
N TRP A 176 13.43 6.12 -16.75
CA TRP A 176 13.46 6.13 -15.29
C TRP A 176 14.12 4.85 -14.75
N GLN A 177 14.79 4.98 -13.60
CA GLN A 177 15.31 3.83 -12.88
C GLN A 177 14.13 2.96 -12.39
N PRO A 178 14.10 1.64 -12.70
CA PRO A 178 13.06 0.77 -12.20
C PRO A 178 13.10 0.67 -10.67
N VAL A 179 11.91 0.62 -10.08
CA VAL A 179 11.74 0.53 -8.62
C VAL A 179 10.92 -0.71 -8.28
N LEU A 180 11.39 -1.49 -7.33
CA LEU A 180 10.65 -2.58 -6.72
C LEU A 180 10.34 -2.22 -5.27
N HIS A 181 9.08 -1.90 -4.98
CA HIS A 181 8.59 -1.83 -3.62
C HIS A 181 8.33 -3.25 -3.12
N TYR A 182 8.92 -3.58 -1.98
CA TYR A 182 8.76 -4.89 -1.38
C TYR A 182 8.33 -4.77 0.08
N PRO A 183 7.47 -5.70 0.57
CA PRO A 183 7.00 -5.64 1.93
C PRO A 183 8.12 -6.02 2.90
N VAL A 184 8.35 -5.17 3.90
CA VAL A 184 9.12 -5.53 5.08
C VAL A 184 8.16 -6.10 6.10
N GLY A 185 8.32 -7.38 6.41
CA GLY A 185 7.51 -8.05 7.41
C GLY A 185 7.69 -7.36 8.78
N SER A 186 6.60 -6.89 9.37
CA SER A 186 6.58 -6.75 10.80
C SER A 186 6.69 -8.15 11.40
N PRO A 187 7.55 -8.41 12.39
CA PRO A 187 7.55 -9.67 13.12
C PRO A 187 6.17 -10.03 13.67
N GLU A 188 5.35 -9.02 13.99
CA GLU A 188 3.95 -9.16 14.41
C GLU A 188 2.99 -9.49 13.24
N LEU A 189 3.39 -9.18 11.99
CA LEU A 189 2.65 -9.50 10.77
C LEU A 189 3.15 -10.78 10.10
N ALA A 190 4.28 -11.32 10.54
CA ALA A 190 4.89 -12.55 10.02
C ALA A 190 4.32 -13.83 10.67
N ALA A 191 3.16 -13.77 11.30
CA ALA A 191 2.44 -15.00 11.59
C ALA A 191 2.20 -15.73 10.25
N PRO A 192 2.62 -16.99 10.12
CA PRO A 192 2.45 -17.73 8.89
C PRO A 192 0.98 -17.70 8.49
N PHE A 193 0.71 -17.49 7.20
CA PHE A 193 -0.64 -17.54 6.68
C PHE A 193 -1.30 -18.84 7.14
N SER A 194 -2.44 -18.75 7.81
CA SER A 194 -3.22 -19.89 8.26
C SER A 194 -4.61 -19.83 7.62
N LEU A 195 -4.91 -20.80 6.78
CA LEU A 195 -6.24 -20.98 6.20
C LEU A 195 -7.31 -21.09 7.28
N GLU A 196 -6.97 -21.72 8.41
CA GLU A 196 -7.86 -21.80 9.59
C GLU A 196 -8.15 -20.41 10.16
N GLN A 197 -7.13 -19.56 10.31
CA GLN A 197 -7.28 -18.19 10.79
C GLN A 197 -8.10 -17.33 9.82
N LEU A 198 -7.87 -17.48 8.52
CA LEU A 198 -8.68 -16.83 7.49
C LEU A 198 -10.16 -17.25 7.60
N THR A 199 -10.42 -18.55 7.72
CA THR A 199 -11.78 -19.10 7.88
C THR A 199 -12.46 -18.55 9.12
N LEU A 200 -11.75 -18.43 10.25
CA LEU A 200 -12.25 -17.81 11.48
C LEU A 200 -12.63 -16.34 11.25
N ARG A 201 -11.80 -15.58 10.54
CA ARG A 201 -12.05 -14.17 10.22
C ARG A 201 -13.28 -14.01 9.32
N MET A 202 -13.35 -14.78 8.23
CA MET A 202 -14.49 -14.75 7.32
C MET A 202 -15.80 -15.15 8.03
N THR A 203 -15.77 -16.22 8.80
CA THR A 203 -16.91 -16.66 9.61
C THR A 203 -17.34 -15.62 10.64
N ALA A 204 -16.36 -14.94 11.29
CA ALA A 204 -16.67 -13.87 12.23
C ALA A 204 -17.38 -12.70 11.53
N LEU A 205 -16.95 -12.32 10.33
CA LEU A 205 -17.51 -11.18 9.57
C LEU A 205 -18.82 -11.52 8.85
N SER A 206 -19.15 -12.77 8.61
CA SER A 206 -20.43 -13.16 7.94
C SER A 206 -21.68 -12.85 8.74
N HIS A 207 -21.57 -12.51 10.02
CA HIS A 207 -22.73 -12.26 10.89
C HIS A 207 -23.11 -10.78 10.93
N PRO A 208 -24.37 -10.39 10.64
CA PRO A 208 -24.78 -9.00 10.52
C PRO A 208 -24.53 -8.14 11.78
N VAL A 209 -24.76 -8.70 12.98
CA VAL A 209 -24.53 -7.98 14.24
C VAL A 209 -23.04 -7.69 14.42
N ARG A 210 -22.16 -8.66 14.13
CA ARG A 210 -20.71 -8.46 14.25
C ARG A 210 -20.20 -7.41 13.25
N MET A 211 -20.78 -7.35 12.03
CA MET A 211 -20.48 -6.29 11.09
C MET A 211 -20.86 -4.90 11.60
N ARG A 212 -22.03 -4.76 12.28
CA ARG A 212 -22.41 -3.49 12.92
C ARG A 212 -21.44 -3.11 14.05
N ILE A 213 -21.05 -4.08 14.88
CA ILE A 213 -20.07 -3.87 15.95
C ILE A 213 -18.72 -3.42 15.33
N CYS A 214 -18.22 -4.09 14.29
CA CYS A 214 -17.00 -3.70 13.58
C CYS A 214 -17.09 -2.28 13.05
N ARG A 215 -18.23 -1.86 12.49
CA ARG A 215 -18.45 -0.49 12.01
C ARG A 215 -18.32 0.56 13.12
N SER A 216 -18.79 0.26 14.32
CA SER A 216 -18.61 1.13 15.48
C SER A 216 -17.14 1.17 15.90
N LEU A 217 -16.49 0.00 16.02
CA LEU A 217 -15.11 -0.16 16.48
C LEU A 217 -14.07 0.38 15.46
N ALA A 218 -14.43 0.55 14.20
CA ALA A 218 -13.59 1.19 13.19
C ALA A 218 -13.45 2.71 13.38
N ARG A 219 -14.44 3.33 14.04
CA ARG A 219 -14.48 4.79 14.26
C ARG A 219 -13.79 5.21 15.55
N SER A 220 -13.95 4.41 16.60
CA SER A 220 -13.34 4.68 17.91
C SER A 220 -13.33 3.43 18.78
N ALA A 221 -12.60 3.50 19.90
CA ALA A 221 -12.61 2.46 20.89
C ALA A 221 -13.85 2.57 21.79
N PHE A 222 -14.51 1.44 22.07
CA PHE A 222 -15.70 1.34 22.90
C PHE A 222 -15.56 0.31 23.99
N THR A 223 -16.24 0.52 25.11
CA THR A 223 -16.48 -0.49 26.12
C THR A 223 -17.63 -1.42 25.70
N THR A 224 -17.73 -2.60 26.33
CA THR A 224 -18.86 -3.52 26.12
C THR A 224 -20.21 -2.86 26.41
N GLY A 225 -20.29 -2.02 27.45
CA GLY A 225 -21.52 -1.33 27.83
C GLY A 225 -21.96 -0.30 26.79
N GLU A 226 -21.03 0.51 26.29
CA GLU A 226 -21.31 1.50 25.22
C GLU A 226 -21.76 0.80 23.92
N LEU A 227 -21.11 -0.32 23.56
CA LEU A 227 -21.54 -1.11 22.39
C LEU A 227 -22.93 -1.71 22.58
N ALA A 228 -23.28 -2.14 23.80
CA ALA A 228 -24.60 -2.64 24.12
C ALA A 228 -25.65 -1.56 23.89
N GLN A 229 -25.41 -0.36 24.38
CA GLN A 229 -26.29 0.80 24.20
C GLN A 229 -26.46 1.19 22.75
N VAL A 230 -25.34 1.33 22.00
CA VAL A 230 -25.36 1.73 20.58
C VAL A 230 -26.05 0.72 19.68
N ASN A 231 -25.97 -0.59 20.01
CA ASN A 231 -26.56 -1.65 19.21
C ASN A 231 -27.96 -2.11 19.69
N GLY A 232 -28.50 -1.53 20.77
CA GLY A 232 -29.78 -1.95 21.35
C GLY A 232 -29.77 -3.40 21.86
N MET A 233 -28.66 -3.83 22.44
CA MET A 233 -28.43 -5.21 22.89
C MET A 233 -27.99 -5.23 24.34
N THR A 234 -28.05 -6.41 24.96
CA THR A 234 -27.53 -6.58 26.33
C THR A 234 -26.00 -6.72 26.35
N ALA A 235 -25.36 -6.34 27.46
CA ALA A 235 -23.92 -6.49 27.62
C ALA A 235 -23.41 -7.95 27.47
N PRO A 236 -24.13 -8.99 27.97
CA PRO A 236 -23.74 -10.38 27.73
C PRO A 236 -23.80 -10.80 26.25
N GLU A 237 -24.74 -10.29 25.46
CA GLU A 237 -24.83 -10.57 24.02
C GLU A 237 -23.67 -9.94 23.27
N ILE A 238 -23.38 -8.67 23.55
CA ILE A 238 -22.21 -7.98 22.98
C ILE A 238 -20.92 -8.70 23.37
N SER A 239 -20.78 -9.13 24.62
CA SER A 239 -19.59 -9.84 25.09
C SER A 239 -19.36 -11.15 24.30
N ARG A 240 -20.43 -11.88 23.96
CA ARG A 240 -20.33 -13.09 23.11
C ARG A 240 -19.84 -12.74 21.70
N HIS A 241 -20.36 -11.70 21.09
CA HIS A 241 -19.94 -11.24 19.77
C HIS A 241 -18.48 -10.74 19.78
N LEU A 242 -18.08 -9.98 20.80
CA LEU A 242 -16.70 -9.54 20.99
C LEU A 242 -15.74 -10.72 21.19
N GLY A 243 -16.17 -11.77 21.91
CA GLY A 243 -15.40 -13.00 22.07
C GLY A 243 -15.06 -13.67 20.73
N VAL A 244 -16.04 -13.74 19.82
CA VAL A 244 -15.83 -14.28 18.46
C VAL A 244 -14.88 -13.41 17.65
N LEU A 245 -15.07 -12.10 17.66
CA LEU A 245 -14.21 -11.14 16.93
C LEU A 245 -12.77 -11.17 17.48
N LYS A 246 -12.62 -11.30 18.82
CA LYS A 246 -11.31 -11.40 19.46
C LYS A 246 -10.61 -12.72 19.11
N LYS A 247 -11.32 -13.86 19.12
CA LYS A 247 -10.78 -15.16 18.71
C LYS A 247 -10.32 -15.14 17.26
N ALA A 248 -11.01 -14.41 16.38
CA ALA A 248 -10.64 -14.21 14.99
C ALA A 248 -9.49 -13.21 14.81
N GLY A 249 -9.03 -12.54 15.87
CA GLY A 249 -7.97 -11.53 15.81
C GLY A 249 -8.38 -10.23 15.08
N LEU A 250 -9.69 -9.95 14.99
CA LEU A 250 -10.23 -8.78 14.29
C LEU A 250 -10.32 -7.53 15.17
N ILE A 251 -10.19 -7.70 16.48
CA ILE A 251 -10.24 -6.59 17.44
C ILE A 251 -9.11 -6.69 18.46
N THR A 252 -8.61 -5.53 18.85
CA THR A 252 -7.68 -5.36 19.97
C THR A 252 -8.43 -4.94 21.23
N THR A 253 -7.83 -5.21 22.38
CA THR A 253 -8.36 -4.81 23.68
C THR A 253 -7.31 -4.08 24.49
N ARG A 254 -7.68 -2.91 25.02
CA ARG A 254 -6.80 -2.12 25.89
C ARG A 254 -7.52 -1.78 27.19
N ARG A 255 -6.82 -1.93 28.32
CA ARG A 255 -7.34 -1.54 29.64
C ARG A 255 -7.01 -0.06 29.92
N ARG A 256 -8.02 0.71 30.30
CA ARG A 256 -7.88 2.09 30.77
C ARG A 256 -8.58 2.24 32.11
N GLY A 257 -7.80 2.19 33.19
CA GLY A 257 -8.34 2.15 34.54
C GLY A 257 -9.22 0.90 34.75
N ARG A 258 -10.47 1.11 35.14
CA ARG A 258 -11.47 0.02 35.34
C ARG A 258 -12.17 -0.42 34.05
N TYR A 259 -11.96 0.29 32.94
CA TYR A 259 -12.64 0.02 31.68
C TYR A 259 -11.76 -0.81 30.74
N VAL A 260 -12.41 -1.73 30.01
CA VAL A 260 -11.83 -2.48 28.92
C VAL A 260 -12.39 -1.88 27.63
N LEU A 261 -11.50 -1.32 26.83
CA LEU A 261 -11.80 -0.71 25.53
C LEU A 261 -11.48 -1.71 24.43
N HIS A 262 -12.41 -1.86 23.50
CA HIS A 262 -12.28 -2.67 22.30
C HIS A 262 -12.13 -1.75 21.08
N GLN A 263 -11.29 -2.11 20.14
CA GLN A 263 -11.08 -1.37 18.89
C GLN A 263 -10.87 -2.35 17.74
N LEU A 264 -11.34 -2.01 16.54
CA LEU A 264 -11.09 -2.81 15.35
C LEU A 264 -9.61 -2.78 15.02
N ASP A 265 -9.03 -3.92 14.72
CA ASP A 265 -7.70 -3.99 14.10
C ASP A 265 -7.85 -3.77 12.59
N VAL A 266 -7.73 -2.49 12.20
CA VAL A 266 -7.90 -2.08 10.81
C VAL A 266 -6.86 -2.73 9.90
N SER A 267 -5.66 -2.99 10.40
CA SER A 267 -4.59 -3.61 9.64
C SER A 267 -4.93 -5.05 9.24
N VAL A 268 -5.49 -5.82 10.18
CA VAL A 268 -5.97 -7.19 9.94
C VAL A 268 -7.13 -7.20 8.95
N VAL A 269 -8.08 -6.26 9.09
CA VAL A 269 -9.23 -6.16 8.18
C VAL A 269 -8.80 -5.76 6.77
N ALA A 270 -7.88 -4.82 6.65
CA ALA A 270 -7.35 -4.38 5.35
C ALA A 270 -6.64 -5.51 4.58
N ARG A 271 -6.07 -6.47 5.29
CA ARG A 271 -5.36 -7.62 4.69
C ARG A 271 -6.25 -8.78 4.30
N LEU A 272 -7.52 -8.81 4.71
CA LEU A 272 -8.39 -9.97 4.47
C LEU A 272 -8.49 -10.38 3.00
N GLY A 273 -8.55 -9.42 2.08
CA GLY A 273 -8.59 -9.70 0.65
C GLY A 273 -7.30 -10.36 0.16
N SER A 274 -6.16 -9.88 0.61
CA SER A 274 -4.85 -10.44 0.27
C SER A 274 -4.64 -11.82 0.89
N ASP A 275 -5.01 -11.98 2.16
CA ASP A 275 -4.95 -13.27 2.86
C ASP A 275 -5.86 -14.32 2.16
N PHE A 276 -7.02 -13.87 1.67
CA PHE A 276 -7.93 -14.73 0.89
C PHE A 276 -7.30 -15.16 -0.43
N LEU A 277 -6.75 -14.22 -1.21
CA LEU A 277 -6.09 -14.52 -2.48
C LEU A 277 -4.89 -15.45 -2.27
N GLU A 278 -4.08 -15.23 -1.25
CA GLU A 278 -2.98 -16.12 -0.91
C GLU A 278 -3.47 -17.54 -0.58
N GLY A 279 -4.62 -17.66 0.11
CA GLY A 279 -5.20 -18.94 0.49
C GLY A 279 -5.76 -19.77 -0.67
N ILE A 280 -6.24 -19.12 -1.74
CA ILE A 280 -6.83 -19.81 -2.91
C ILE A 280 -5.84 -20.02 -4.05
N LEU A 281 -4.72 -19.29 -4.08
CA LEU A 281 -3.70 -19.39 -5.14
C LEU A 281 -2.54 -20.32 -4.78
N ARG A 282 -2.44 -20.73 -3.51
CA ARG A 282 -1.52 -21.78 -3.05
C ARG A 282 -2.18 -23.15 -3.09
#